data_ba5eba6bc8ddb4615c26ac98e77db49b
#
_entry.id   ba5eba6bc8ddb4615c26ac98e77db49b
#
_cell.length_a   1.000
_cell.length_b   1.000
_cell.length_c   1.000
_cell.angle_alpha   90.00
_cell.angle_beta   90.00
_cell.angle_gamma   90.00
#
_symmetry.space_group_name_H-M   'P 1'
#
loop_
_entity.id
_entity.type
_entity.pdbx_description
1 polymer ?
#
loop_
_entity_poly.entity_id
_entity_poly.type
_entity_poly.pdbx_seq_one_letter_code
_entity_poly.pdbx_strand_id
1 'polypeptide(L)' 'MNEVDREDFRNLLAEIGRTRMPFGRYGRKEHPPDGFPLFDLPVEYLTWFQQQGFPSGRLGELMQATWELKANGMDH' A
#
# COMPACT_ATOMS: atom_id res chain seq x y z
N MET A 1 18.65 2.31 14.97
CA MET A 1 18.28 1.64 13.73
C MET A 1 19.48 0.98 13.12
N ASN A 2 19.35 -0.24 12.70
CA ASN A 2 20.49 -0.96 12.15
C ASN A 2 20.26 -1.22 10.66
N GLU A 3 21.23 -1.89 10.04
CA GLU A 3 21.18 -2.11 8.59
C GLU A 3 20.06 -3.03 8.19
N VAL A 4 19.68 -3.97 9.06
CA VAL A 4 18.59 -4.88 8.75
C VAL A 4 17.31 -4.09 8.52
N ASP A 5 17.04 -3.13 9.40
CA ASP A 5 15.82 -2.32 9.26
C ASP A 5 15.83 -1.53 7.96
N ARG A 6 16.99 -1.02 7.57
CA ARG A 6 17.09 -0.24 6.34
C ARG A 6 16.86 -1.12 5.13
N GLU A 7 17.41 -2.31 5.14
CA GLU A 7 17.24 -3.24 4.04
C GLU A 7 15.79 -3.71 3.95
N ASP A 8 15.17 -3.97 5.10
CA ASP A 8 13.78 -4.38 5.14
C ASP A 8 12.89 -3.27 4.59
N PHE A 9 13.20 -2.03 4.93
CA PHE A 9 12.42 -0.90 4.43
C PHE A 9 12.53 -0.78 2.92
N ARG A 10 13.74 -0.95 2.39
CA ARG A 10 13.95 -0.89 0.94
C ARG A 10 13.18 -1.99 0.24
N ASN A 11 13.21 -3.20 0.79
CA ASN A 11 12.48 -4.32 0.21
C ASN A 11 10.98 -4.08 0.26
N LEU A 12 10.51 -3.47 1.33
CA LEU A 12 9.10 -3.14 1.47
C LEU A 12 8.67 -2.15 0.40
N LEU A 13 9.46 -1.11 0.18
CA LEU A 13 9.16 -0.12 -0.85
C LEU A 13 9.12 -0.76 -2.24
N ALA A 14 10.05 -1.66 -2.50
CA ALA A 14 10.06 -2.35 -3.80
C ALA A 14 8.82 -3.20 -3.97
N GLU A 15 8.40 -3.87 -2.92
CA GLU A 15 7.21 -4.71 -2.99
C GLU A 15 5.96 -3.86 -3.19
N ILE A 16 5.85 -2.75 -2.50
CA ILE A 16 4.73 -1.83 -2.69
C ILE A 16 4.70 -1.35 -4.13
N GLY A 17 5.86 -1.05 -4.68
CA GLY A 17 5.94 -0.52 -6.04
C GLY A 17 5.45 -1.48 -7.10
N ARG A 18 5.51 -2.79 -6.85
CA ARG A 18 5.08 -3.77 -7.84
C ARG A 18 3.77 -4.46 -7.47
N THR A 19 3.13 -4.04 -6.38
CA THR A 19 1.89 -4.66 -5.94
C THR A 19 0.71 -3.81 -6.38
N ARG A 20 -0.34 -4.46 -6.86
CA ARG A 20 -1.53 -3.76 -7.29
C ARG A 20 -2.72 -4.22 -6.47
N MET A 21 -3.72 -3.34 -6.38
CA MET A 21 -4.90 -3.62 -5.58
C MET A 21 -5.74 -4.71 -6.25
N PRO A 22 -5.97 -5.83 -5.57
CA PRO A 22 -6.65 -6.96 -6.22
C PRO A 22 -8.17 -6.90 -6.14
N PHE A 23 -8.73 -6.03 -5.30
CA PHE A 23 -10.18 -6.01 -5.12
C PHE A 23 -10.64 -4.61 -4.76
N GLY A 24 -11.96 -4.45 -4.71
CA GLY A 24 -12.56 -3.21 -4.27
C GLY A 24 -12.58 -2.15 -5.36
N ARG A 25 -12.78 -0.91 -4.93
CA ARG A 25 -12.97 0.21 -5.84
C ARG A 25 -11.80 0.40 -6.79
N TYR A 26 -10.60 0.10 -6.34
CA TYR A 26 -9.39 0.30 -7.16
C TYR A 26 -8.78 -1.03 -7.57
N GLY A 27 -9.56 -2.11 -7.46
CA GLY A 27 -9.09 -3.42 -7.84
C GLY A 27 -9.11 -3.66 -9.33
N ARG A 28 -8.67 -4.85 -9.72
CA ARG A 28 -8.53 -5.17 -11.14
C ARG A 28 -9.85 -5.24 -11.87
N LYS A 29 -10.95 -5.45 -11.16
CA LYS A 29 -12.26 -5.51 -11.80
C LYS A 29 -12.66 -4.13 -12.33
N GLU A 30 -12.38 -3.09 -11.55
CA GLU A 30 -12.72 -1.73 -11.95
C GLU A 30 -11.61 -1.07 -12.75
N HIS A 31 -10.39 -1.56 -12.60
CA HIS A 31 -9.22 -1.02 -13.28
C HIS A 31 -8.41 -2.14 -13.89
N PRO A 32 -8.94 -2.76 -14.96
CA PRO A 32 -8.22 -3.87 -15.58
C PRO A 32 -6.93 -3.41 -16.23
N PRO A 33 -5.98 -4.31 -16.44
CA PRO A 33 -6.08 -5.73 -16.12
C PRO A 33 -5.71 -6.07 -14.68
N ASP A 34 -4.94 -5.20 -13.99
CA ASP A 34 -4.32 -5.58 -12.73
C ASP A 34 -4.76 -4.76 -11.53
N GLY A 35 -5.51 -3.70 -11.77
CA GLY A 35 -5.88 -2.81 -10.68
C GLY A 35 -4.89 -1.69 -10.50
N PHE A 36 -5.19 -0.79 -9.55
CA PHE A 36 -4.36 0.37 -9.27
C PHE A 36 -3.09 -0.04 -8.51
N PRO A 37 -1.94 0.55 -8.84
CA PRO A 37 -0.76 0.34 -8.00
C PRO A 37 -1.03 0.82 -6.57
N LEU A 38 -0.52 0.11 -5.59
CA LEU A 38 -0.79 0.46 -4.20
C LEU A 38 -0.39 1.89 -3.89
N PHE A 39 0.78 2.30 -4.38
CA PHE A 39 1.30 3.62 -4.04
C PHE A 39 0.49 4.75 -4.69
N ASP A 40 -0.29 4.43 -5.69
CA ASP A 40 -1.14 5.42 -6.36
C ASP A 40 -2.53 5.53 -5.76
N LEU A 41 -2.85 4.70 -4.78
CA LEU A 41 -4.15 4.78 -4.13
C LEU A 41 -4.30 6.11 -3.39
N PRO A 42 -5.48 6.74 -3.45
CA PRO A 42 -5.69 7.97 -2.69
C PRO A 42 -5.52 7.72 -1.20
N VAL A 43 -4.95 8.70 -0.51
CA VAL A 43 -4.74 8.55 0.93
C VAL A 43 -6.08 8.42 1.66
N GLU A 44 -7.14 9.04 1.15
CA GLU A 44 -8.46 8.93 1.75
C GLU A 44 -8.97 7.49 1.72
N TYR A 45 -8.72 6.79 0.64
CA TYR A 45 -9.12 5.40 0.52
C TYR A 45 -8.36 4.53 1.52
N LEU A 46 -7.07 4.77 1.64
CA LEU A 46 -6.25 4.03 2.60
C LEU A 46 -6.64 4.36 4.03
N THR A 47 -6.99 5.62 4.30
CA THR A 47 -7.42 6.04 5.63
C THR A 47 -8.71 5.33 6.04
N TRP A 48 -9.60 5.12 5.08
CA TRP A 48 -10.82 4.35 5.37
C TRP A 48 -10.47 2.96 5.89
N PHE A 49 -9.53 2.29 5.23
CA PHE A 49 -9.09 0.99 5.69
C PHE A 49 -8.40 1.06 7.04
N GLN A 50 -7.66 2.13 7.28
CA GLN A 50 -7.01 2.30 8.57
C GLN A 50 -8.03 2.35 9.70
N GLN A 51 -9.17 2.97 9.45
CA GLN A 51 -10.23 3.07 10.44
C GLN A 51 -11.03 1.78 10.57
N GLN A 52 -11.27 1.09 9.48
CA GLN A 52 -12.07 -0.14 9.48
C GLN A 52 -11.23 -1.37 9.78
N GLY A 53 -9.94 -1.30 9.54
CA GLY A 53 -9.05 -2.43 9.65
C GLY A 53 -8.57 -2.86 8.28
N PHE A 54 -7.24 -2.97 8.14
CA PHE A 54 -6.67 -3.42 6.87
C PHE A 54 -6.93 -4.91 6.68
N PRO A 55 -6.96 -5.38 5.43
CA PRO A 55 -7.11 -6.82 5.19
C PRO A 55 -6.00 -7.61 5.89
N SER A 56 -6.30 -8.86 6.21
CA SER A 56 -5.30 -9.72 6.80
C SER A 56 -4.26 -10.13 5.75
N GLY A 57 -3.08 -10.56 6.24
CA GLY A 57 -2.05 -11.06 5.35
C GLY A 57 -1.15 -9.97 4.82
N ARG A 58 -0.33 -10.35 3.84
CA ARG A 58 0.70 -9.46 3.31
C ARG A 58 0.14 -8.21 2.65
N LEU A 59 -1.00 -8.35 1.96
CA LEU A 59 -1.62 -7.20 1.31
C LEU A 59 -1.95 -6.12 2.34
N GLY A 60 -2.53 -6.50 3.48
CA GLY A 60 -2.85 -5.54 4.52
C GLY A 60 -1.62 -4.85 5.07
N GLU A 61 -0.52 -5.60 5.23
CA GLU A 61 0.73 -5.02 5.68
C GLU A 61 1.23 -3.98 4.69
N LEU A 62 1.17 -4.30 3.40
CA LEU A 62 1.61 -3.38 2.36
C LEU A 62 0.73 -2.14 2.30
N MET A 63 -0.58 -2.32 2.45
CA MET A 63 -1.50 -1.19 2.46
C MET A 63 -1.26 -0.27 3.64
N GLN A 64 -1.03 -0.86 4.82
CA GLN A 64 -0.75 -0.06 6.01
C GLN A 64 0.55 0.73 5.84
N ALA A 65 1.58 0.08 5.32
CA ALA A 65 2.84 0.77 5.09
C ALA A 65 2.67 1.91 4.08
N THR A 66 1.90 1.65 3.02
CA THR A 66 1.62 2.69 2.02
C THR A 66 0.89 3.87 2.66
N TRP A 67 -0.10 3.58 3.48
CA TRP A 67 -0.85 4.63 4.17
C TRP A 67 0.09 5.47 5.04
N GLU A 68 0.97 4.81 5.79
CA GLU A 68 1.88 5.54 6.66
C GLU A 68 2.82 6.45 5.89
N LEU A 69 3.33 5.96 4.76
CA LEU A 69 4.22 6.76 3.94
C LEU A 69 3.49 7.98 3.39
N LYS A 70 2.29 7.78 2.86
CA LYS A 70 1.56 8.90 2.26
C LYS A 70 1.07 9.87 3.33
N ALA A 71 0.64 9.36 4.48
CA ALA A 71 0.17 10.22 5.55
C ALA A 71 1.28 11.08 6.13
N ASN A 72 2.53 10.64 5.99
CA ASN A 72 3.68 11.40 6.48
C ASN A 72 4.32 12.26 5.38
N GLY A 73 3.64 12.43 4.26
CA GLY A 73 4.10 13.34 3.23
C GLY A 73 5.15 12.77 2.30
N MET A 74 5.23 11.47 2.20
CA MET A 74 6.22 10.83 1.34
C MET A 74 5.78 10.69 -0.11
N ASP A 75 4.60 11.18 -0.42
CA ASP A 75 4.02 10.98 -1.76
C ASP A 75 4.12 12.22 -2.62
N HIS A 76 5.03 13.11 -2.32
CA HIS A 76 5.20 14.33 -3.10
C HIS A 76 5.69 14.07 -4.51
#